data_7c94549986c0986bf32a571f884259b6
#
_entry.id   7c94549986c0986bf32a571f884259b6
#
_cell.length_a   1.000
_cell.length_b   1.000
_cell.length_c   1.000
_cell.angle_alpha   90.00
_cell.angle_beta   90.00
_cell.angle_gamma   90.00
#
_symmetry.space_group_name_H-M   'P 1'
#
loop_
_entity.id
_entity.type
_entity.pdbx_description
1 polymer ?
#
loop_
_entity_poly.entity_id
_entity_poly.type
_entity_poly.pdbx_seq_one_letter_code
_entity_poly.pdbx_strand_id
1 'polypeptide(L)'
;MRPVLAGFRLVAPTSLALACAFYLAGPAGADEAPFTCTILPGEELASIGMTNPQAADASCIVTCKFATTKYDNNPQITCAKAVPSGKEVEMCRLTSGGDKFVRLIEGRADCLRLANPIGE
;
A
#
# COMPACT_ATOMS: atom_id res chain seq x y z
N MET A 1 13.48 -1.68 -54.86
CA MET A 1 13.37 -1.90 -54.52
C MET A 1 13.15 -2.20 -53.84
N ARG A 2 13.06 -1.94 -53.44
CA ARG A 2 12.81 -2.28 -52.72
C ARG A 2 12.49 -2.51 -51.85
N PRO A 3 12.38 -2.38 -51.83
CA PRO A 3 12.15 -2.69 -51.02
C PRO A 3 11.80 -2.77 -50.24
N VAL A 4 11.71 -2.60 -50.13
CA VAL A 4 11.40 -2.89 -49.45
C VAL A 4 11.16 -2.93 -48.66
N LEU A 5 11.11 -2.64 -48.44
CA LEU A 5 10.89 -2.85 -47.77
C LEU A 5 10.62 -2.95 -46.93
N ALA A 6 10.71 -2.93 -47.06
CA ALA A 6 10.47 -3.09 -46.43
C ALA A 6 10.08 -3.22 -45.54
N GLY A 7 9.86 -3.16 -45.32
CA GLY A 7 9.56 -3.19 -44.48
C GLY A 7 9.14 -3.62 -43.69
N PHE A 8 9.23 -3.56 -43.79
CA PHE A 8 8.93 -4.03 -43.10
C PHE A 8 8.77 -3.88 -42.18
N ARG A 9 8.79 -3.77 -42.05
CA ARG A 9 8.66 -3.65 -41.35
C ARG A 9 8.44 -3.62 -40.30
N LEU A 10 8.61 -3.52 -39.96
CA LEU A 10 8.53 -3.41 -38.92
C LEU A 10 7.61 -3.14 -38.06
N VAL A 11 7.49 -2.74 -37.82
CA VAL A 11 6.33 -2.37 -37.45
C VAL A 11 5.56 -3.13 -36.43
N ALA A 12 5.39 -4.24 -36.59
CA ALA A 12 4.64 -5.10 -35.76
C ALA A 12 4.99 -5.02 -34.29
N PRO A 13 6.21 -4.85 -33.98
CA PRO A 13 6.64 -4.83 -32.57
C PRO A 13 5.99 -3.76 -31.76
N THR A 14 5.63 -2.70 -32.36
CA THR A 14 5.06 -1.62 -31.62
C THR A 14 3.75 -1.99 -30.98
N SER A 15 3.01 -2.80 -31.63
CA SER A 15 1.72 -3.16 -31.11
C SER A 15 1.80 -3.89 -29.80
N LEU A 16 2.84 -4.67 -29.67
CA LEU A 16 2.99 -5.47 -28.47
C LEU A 16 3.16 -4.61 -27.24
N ALA A 17 3.89 -3.52 -27.40
CA ALA A 17 4.11 -2.65 -26.28
C ALA A 17 2.81 -2.08 -25.78
N LEU A 18 1.93 -1.76 -26.67
CA LEU A 18 0.65 -1.22 -26.28
C LEU A 18 -0.19 -2.22 -25.51
N ALA A 19 -0.15 -3.44 -25.93
CA ALA A 19 -0.91 -4.47 -25.27
C ALA A 19 -0.50 -4.59 -23.79
N CYS A 20 0.77 -4.46 -23.52
CA CYS A 20 1.23 -4.57 -22.16
C CYS A 20 0.66 -3.50 -21.27
N ALA A 21 0.40 -2.35 -21.81
CA ALA A 21 -0.09 -1.25 -21.03
C ALA A 21 -1.44 -1.56 -20.39
N PHE A 22 -2.21 -2.39 -20.97
CA PHE A 22 -3.51 -2.71 -20.43
C PHE A 22 -3.46 -3.44 -19.13
N TYR A 23 -2.43 -4.20 -18.92
CA TYR A 23 -2.34 -4.96 -17.69
C TYR A 23 -2.17 -4.07 -16.49
N LEU A 24 -1.68 -2.88 -16.74
CA LEU A 24 -1.44 -1.97 -15.63
C LEU A 24 -2.70 -1.29 -15.17
N ALA A 25 -3.75 -1.41 -15.94
CA ALA A 25 -5.01 -0.86 -15.53
C ALA A 25 -5.62 -1.83 -14.55
N GLY A 26 -5.25 -1.74 -13.31
CA GLY A 26 -5.74 -2.66 -12.30
C GLY A 26 -7.22 -2.49 -12.04
N PRO A 27 -7.77 -3.33 -11.20
CA PRO A 27 -9.17 -3.25 -10.85
C PRO A 27 -9.48 -1.93 -10.17
N ALA A 28 -10.68 -1.47 -10.37
CA ALA A 28 -11.12 -0.28 -9.68
C ALA A 28 -11.28 -0.60 -8.22
N GLY A 29 -11.12 0.35 -7.36
CA GLY A 29 -11.37 0.20 -5.95
C GLY A 29 -10.11 0.19 -5.11
N ALA A 30 -9.75 -0.95 -4.57
CA ALA A 30 -8.64 -1.02 -3.63
C ALA A 30 -7.29 -0.98 -4.33
N ASP A 31 -6.42 -0.11 -3.89
CA ASP A 31 -5.06 -0.01 -4.37
C ASP A 31 -4.11 -0.14 -3.20
N GLU A 32 -2.98 -0.78 -3.43
CA GLU A 32 -1.94 -0.82 -2.43
C GLU A 32 -1.46 0.60 -2.14
N ALA A 33 -1.10 0.83 -0.89
CA ALA A 33 -0.70 2.16 -0.47
C ALA A 33 0.60 2.08 0.33
N PRO A 34 1.43 3.13 0.25
CA PRO A 34 2.64 3.18 1.08
C PRO A 34 2.25 3.22 2.56
N PHE A 35 2.94 2.46 3.37
CA PHE A 35 2.64 2.41 4.78
C PHE A 35 3.91 2.22 5.60
N THR A 36 3.81 2.48 6.90
CA THR A 36 4.89 2.23 7.83
C THR A 36 4.35 1.50 9.05
N CYS A 37 5.11 0.53 9.52
CA CYS A 37 4.87 -0.15 10.78
C CYS A 37 6.18 0.01 11.55
N THR A 38 6.27 1.03 12.37
CA THR A 38 7.53 1.46 12.99
C THR A 38 7.55 1.17 14.48
N ILE A 39 8.58 0.46 14.93
CA ILE A 39 8.80 0.25 16.35
C ILE A 39 9.50 1.50 16.89
N LEU A 40 8.89 2.12 17.89
CA LEU A 40 9.43 3.35 18.45
C LEU A 40 10.52 3.05 19.47
N PRO A 41 11.36 4.06 19.81
CA PRO A 41 12.38 3.88 20.84
C PRO A 41 11.76 3.37 22.12
N GLY A 42 12.46 2.43 22.78
CA GLY A 42 11.91 1.77 23.96
C GLY A 42 11.22 0.48 23.63
N GLU A 43 10.85 0.29 22.37
CA GLU A 43 10.33 -0.99 21.86
C GLU A 43 9.05 -1.49 22.51
N GLU A 44 8.32 -0.61 23.18
CA GLU A 44 7.05 -0.98 23.79
C GLU A 44 5.86 -0.41 23.05
N LEU A 45 6.13 0.38 22.01
CA LEU A 45 5.09 1.04 21.25
C LEU A 45 5.46 1.02 19.77
N ALA A 46 4.48 0.77 18.94
CA ALA A 46 4.67 0.84 17.49
C ALA A 46 3.70 1.84 16.91
N SER A 47 4.16 2.60 15.93
CA SER A 47 3.36 3.59 15.24
C SER A 47 3.05 3.06 13.84
N ILE A 48 1.78 3.07 13.49
CA ILE A 48 1.31 2.59 12.20
C ILE A 48 0.83 3.78 11.39
N GLY A 49 1.46 4.02 10.25
CA GLY A 49 1.11 5.14 9.40
C GLY A 49 0.91 4.72 7.97
N MET A 50 0.31 5.59 7.19
CA MET A 50 0.19 5.33 5.77
C MET A 50 -0.14 6.59 5.00
N THR A 51 0.05 6.52 3.69
CA THR A 51 -0.22 7.63 2.77
C THR A 51 -1.30 7.18 1.80
N ASN A 52 -2.30 8.03 1.60
CA ASN A 52 -3.29 7.77 0.55
C ASN A 52 -2.71 8.22 -0.78
N PRO A 53 -2.38 7.29 -1.68
CA PRO A 53 -1.75 7.66 -2.95
C PRO A 53 -2.75 8.08 -4.02
N GLN A 54 -4.03 7.99 -3.72
CA GLN A 54 -5.05 8.27 -4.71
C GLN A 54 -5.31 9.76 -4.86
N ALA A 55 -5.87 10.13 -5.99
CA ALA A 55 -6.20 11.51 -6.26
C ALA A 55 -7.48 11.96 -5.57
N ALA A 56 -8.10 11.09 -4.81
CA ALA A 56 -9.34 11.38 -4.10
C ALA A 56 -9.25 10.82 -2.69
N ASP A 57 -10.10 11.34 -1.81
CA ASP A 57 -10.19 10.84 -0.45
C ASP A 57 -10.58 9.35 -0.48
N ALA A 58 -10.06 8.60 0.46
CA ALA A 58 -10.25 7.16 0.45
C ALA A 58 -10.41 6.61 1.86
N SER A 59 -11.05 5.47 1.96
CA SER A 59 -11.07 4.70 3.18
C SER A 59 -9.87 3.77 3.14
N CYS A 60 -8.96 3.94 4.07
CA CYS A 60 -7.71 3.19 4.06
C CYS A 60 -7.64 2.25 5.24
N ILE A 61 -6.97 1.12 5.02
CA ILE A 61 -6.80 0.10 6.04
C ILE A 61 -5.36 -0.35 6.01
N VAL A 62 -4.77 -0.52 7.18
CA VAL A 62 -3.40 -1.00 7.29
C VAL A 62 -3.32 -2.03 8.40
N THR A 63 -2.58 -3.09 8.14
CA THR A 63 -2.40 -4.17 9.11
C THR A 63 -0.90 -4.37 9.32
N CYS A 64 -0.48 -4.42 10.58
CA CYS A 64 0.90 -4.70 10.94
C CYS A 64 0.92 -5.83 11.96
N LYS A 65 1.84 -6.77 11.77
CA LYS A 65 2.03 -7.88 12.70
C LYS A 65 3.50 -7.89 13.13
N PHE A 66 3.73 -7.92 14.42
CA PHE A 66 5.07 -7.82 14.97
C PHE A 66 5.46 -9.05 15.77
N ALA A 67 6.75 -9.31 15.82
CA ALA A 67 7.31 -10.29 16.75
C ALA A 67 7.70 -9.54 18.01
N THR A 68 7.58 -10.20 19.16
CA THR A 68 8.02 -9.64 20.42
C THR A 68 9.11 -10.52 21.02
N THR A 69 9.65 -10.07 22.15
CA THR A 69 10.65 -10.87 22.87
C THR A 69 10.08 -12.18 23.38
N LYS A 70 8.76 -12.27 23.45
CA LYS A 70 8.13 -13.53 23.84
C LYS A 70 7.81 -14.32 22.58
N TYR A 71 8.38 -15.50 22.47
CA TYR A 71 8.33 -16.31 21.28
C TYR A 71 6.94 -16.47 20.66
N ASP A 72 5.93 -16.71 21.50
CA ASP A 72 4.59 -16.97 20.99
C ASP A 72 3.66 -15.76 21.06
N ASN A 73 4.19 -14.58 21.30
CA ASN A 73 3.39 -13.36 21.36
C ASN A 73 3.68 -12.51 20.12
N ASN A 74 2.81 -12.61 19.12
CA ASN A 74 2.97 -11.88 17.87
C ASN A 74 1.74 -11.02 17.63
N PRO A 75 1.66 -9.87 18.27
CA PRO A 75 0.48 -9.04 18.16
C PRO A 75 0.30 -8.46 16.77
N GLN A 76 -0.94 -8.32 16.39
CA GLN A 76 -1.31 -7.76 15.11
C GLN A 76 -2.35 -6.68 15.33
N ILE A 77 -2.27 -5.62 14.55
CA ILE A 77 -3.25 -4.55 14.62
C ILE A 77 -3.71 -4.21 13.20
N THR A 78 -4.98 -3.92 13.09
CA THR A 78 -5.57 -3.43 11.85
C THR A 78 -6.21 -2.10 12.15
N CYS A 79 -5.81 -1.07 11.42
CA CYS A 79 -6.32 0.28 11.59
C CYS A 79 -7.05 0.68 10.32
N ALA A 80 -8.19 1.32 10.47
CA ALA A 80 -8.96 1.76 9.31
C ALA A 80 -9.50 3.14 9.59
N LYS A 81 -9.38 4.03 8.62
CA LYS A 81 -10.01 5.33 8.69
C LYS A 81 -9.93 6.03 7.34
N ALA A 82 -10.72 7.08 7.20
CA ALA A 82 -10.70 7.88 5.99
C ALA A 82 -9.43 8.74 5.98
N VAL A 83 -8.77 8.76 4.83
CA VAL A 83 -7.54 9.53 4.67
C VAL A 83 -7.69 10.43 3.46
N PRO A 84 -7.46 11.74 3.63
CA PRO A 84 -7.55 12.65 2.50
C PRO A 84 -6.51 12.35 1.43
N SER A 85 -6.85 12.73 0.22
CA SER A 85 -5.98 12.52 -0.93
C SER A 85 -4.56 13.02 -0.67
N GLY A 86 -3.58 12.19 -0.96
CA GLY A 86 -2.18 12.58 -0.90
C GLY A 86 -1.62 12.80 0.51
N LYS A 87 -2.41 12.55 1.54
CA LYS A 87 -1.95 12.80 2.89
C LYS A 87 -1.30 11.59 3.51
N GLU A 88 -0.31 11.84 4.34
CA GLU A 88 0.32 10.83 5.17
C GLU A 88 -0.19 11.04 6.59
N VAL A 89 -0.70 9.98 7.22
CA VAL A 89 -1.27 10.09 8.56
C VAL A 89 -0.81 8.93 9.42
N GLU A 90 -0.80 9.18 10.73
CA GLU A 90 -0.63 8.08 11.67
C GLU A 90 -2.01 7.46 11.87
N MET A 91 -2.14 6.20 11.54
CA MET A 91 -3.41 5.53 11.60
C MET A 91 -3.77 5.08 13.01
N CYS A 92 -2.79 4.56 13.73
CA CYS A 92 -3.00 4.08 15.09
C CYS A 92 -1.66 3.69 15.69
N ARG A 93 -1.70 3.28 16.97
CA ARG A 93 -0.52 2.81 17.69
C ARG A 93 -0.84 1.50 18.39
N LEU A 94 0.18 0.68 18.55
CA LEU A 94 0.04 -0.62 19.18
C LEU A 94 1.03 -0.71 20.33
N THR A 95 0.55 -1.14 21.50
CA THR A 95 1.44 -1.38 22.63
C THR A 95 1.83 -2.85 22.65
N SER A 96 3.02 -3.12 23.13
CA SER A 96 3.53 -4.49 23.16
C SER A 96 2.89 -5.33 24.26
N GLY A 97 2.28 -4.69 25.25
CA GLY A 97 1.63 -5.43 26.32
C GLY A 97 2.57 -6.00 27.35
N GLY A 98 3.73 -5.40 27.50
CA GLY A 98 4.70 -5.83 28.51
C GLY A 98 5.95 -6.47 27.92
N ASP A 99 5.84 -7.07 26.77
CA ASP A 99 7.01 -7.57 26.05
C ASP A 99 7.52 -6.46 25.15
N LYS A 100 8.70 -6.65 24.57
CA LYS A 100 9.24 -5.65 23.67
C LYS A 100 9.08 -6.11 22.24
N PHE A 101 8.81 -5.16 21.35
CA PHE A 101 8.77 -5.45 19.92
C PHE A 101 10.18 -5.71 19.42
N VAL A 102 10.33 -6.69 18.56
CA VAL A 102 11.61 -7.06 17.98
C VAL A 102 11.69 -6.67 16.51
N ARG A 103 10.66 -6.99 15.75
CA ARG A 103 10.65 -6.70 14.31
C ARG A 103 9.25 -6.85 13.76
N LEU A 104 9.07 -6.31 12.56
CA LEU A 104 7.84 -6.48 11.81
C LEU A 104 7.86 -7.85 11.14
N ILE A 105 6.79 -8.61 11.28
CA ILE A 105 6.64 -9.89 10.61
C ILE A 105 6.02 -9.69 9.25
N GLU A 106 4.93 -8.94 9.19
CA GLU A 106 4.28 -8.65 7.92
C GLU A 106 3.43 -7.41 8.06
N GLY A 107 3.19 -6.75 6.94
CA GLY A 107 2.34 -5.58 6.92
C GLY A 107 1.74 -5.43 5.54
N ARG A 108 0.62 -4.74 5.48
CA ARG A 108 -0.01 -4.41 4.21
C ARG A 108 -0.99 -3.28 4.41
N ALA A 109 -1.26 -2.56 3.34
CA ALA A 109 -2.18 -1.44 3.39
C ALA A 109 -2.87 -1.28 2.05
N ASP A 110 -4.13 -0.92 2.10
CA ASP A 110 -4.94 -0.68 0.93
C ASP A 110 -5.80 0.53 1.14
N CYS A 111 -6.13 1.24 0.08
CA CYS A 111 -7.08 2.33 0.12
C CYS A 111 -8.17 2.09 -0.88
N LEU A 112 -9.41 2.27 -0.45
CA LEU A 112 -10.57 2.12 -1.29
C LEU A 112 -11.20 3.50 -1.46
N ARG A 113 -11.37 3.92 -2.69
CA ARG A 113 -11.91 5.24 -2.97
C ARG A 113 -13.30 5.37 -2.39
N LEU A 114 -13.54 6.50 -1.73
CA LEU A 114 -14.83 6.76 -1.13
C LEU A 114 -15.84 7.17 -2.18
N ALA A 115 -17.07 6.72 -1.99
CA ALA A 115 -18.15 7.15 -2.88
C ALA A 115 -18.46 8.62 -2.65
N ASN A 116 -18.34 9.06 -1.39
CA ASN A 116 -18.58 10.45 -1.03
C ASN A 116 -17.31 11.02 -0.43
N PRO A 117 -17.00 12.28 -0.70
CA PRO A 117 -15.83 12.91 -0.11
C PRO A 117 -15.92 13.00 1.40
N ILE A 118 -14.77 13.07 2.03
CA ILE A 118 -14.70 13.26 3.47
C ILE A 118 -15.25 14.63 3.80
N GLY A 119 -16.09 14.67 4.82
CA GLY A 119 -16.69 15.92 5.24
C GLY A 119 -18.10 16.15 4.72
N GLU A 120 -18.59 15.23 3.98
CA GLU A 120 -19.94 15.33 3.41
C GLU A 120 -21.03 15.01 4.41
#